data_9afac9d2afe82db49a1389ca9805ff11
#
_entry.id   9afac9d2afe82db49a1389ca9805ff11
#
_cell.length_a   1.000
_cell.length_b   1.000
_cell.length_c   1.000
_cell.angle_alpha   90.00
_cell.angle_beta   90.00
_cell.angle_gamma   90.00
#
_symmetry.space_group_name_H-M   'P 1'
#
loop_
_entity.id
_entity.type
_entity.pdbx_description
1 polymer ?
#
loop_
_entity_poly.entity_id
_entity_poly.type
_entity_poly.pdbx_seq_one_letter_code
_entity_poly.pdbx_strand_id
1 'polypeptide(L)'
;MSLKKIIFALGLIIALTAATLIFFTHGLNYIGVNVALLGLGAVLMRQSAYFSDNFYQHASPQSFYPTAGRMIPWFAWLAAVLVIYGLYISFAIAPTDFQQGEAYRIIFVHVPAAWMSMVIYLAMAFWAGVGLALNSKLSAMMAQALAPTGAIFTLLALVTGSLWGKPMWGTYWVWDARLTSELILLFLYLGFMALQASIDDPRKADRAGALLALVGAVNIPIIYFSVKWWNTLHQGSSINMGVAPKMAATMFEGMILMALAFWMYTIAVALIRVRCIILERERNAGWVKELSVKEIA
;
A
#
# COMPACT_ATOMS: atom_id res chain seq x y z
N MET A 1 -4.33 5.20 -25.62
CA MET A 1 -5.47 6.07 -25.18
C MET A 1 -4.86 7.30 -24.52
N SER A 2 -5.35 8.53 -24.80
CA SER A 2 -4.77 9.73 -24.16
C SER A 2 -5.17 9.83 -22.69
N LEU A 3 -4.34 10.47 -21.86
CA LEU A 3 -4.63 10.69 -20.43
C LEU A 3 -5.99 11.38 -20.23
N LYS A 4 -6.34 12.34 -21.10
CA LYS A 4 -7.67 13.00 -21.10
C LYS A 4 -8.82 12.00 -21.16
N LYS A 5 -8.72 11.00 -22.05
CA LYS A 5 -9.76 9.97 -22.19
C LYS A 5 -9.82 9.04 -20.97
N ILE A 6 -8.68 8.75 -20.35
CA ILE A 6 -8.61 7.91 -19.14
C ILE A 6 -9.23 8.63 -17.94
N ILE A 7 -8.84 9.88 -17.68
CA ILE A 7 -9.40 10.68 -16.58
C ILE A 7 -10.90 10.89 -16.77
N PHE A 8 -11.35 11.14 -18.00
CA PHE A 8 -12.77 11.24 -18.32
C PHE A 8 -13.51 9.92 -18.04
N ALA A 9 -12.95 8.78 -18.49
CA ALA A 9 -13.53 7.45 -18.26
C ALA A 9 -13.59 7.11 -16.77
N LEU A 10 -12.54 7.40 -16.00
CA LEU A 10 -12.53 7.22 -14.55
C LEU A 10 -13.61 8.08 -13.87
N GLY A 11 -13.72 9.34 -14.25
CA GLY A 11 -14.77 10.22 -13.76
C GLY A 11 -16.15 9.70 -14.06
N LEU A 12 -16.37 9.19 -15.27
CA LEU A 12 -17.64 8.58 -15.69
C LEU A 12 -17.94 7.30 -14.92
N ILE A 13 -16.96 6.41 -14.71
CA ILE A 13 -17.12 5.17 -13.91
C ILE A 13 -17.48 5.53 -12.48
N ILE A 14 -16.77 6.47 -11.84
CA ILE A 14 -17.08 6.92 -10.48
C ILE A 14 -18.51 7.46 -10.40
N ALA A 15 -18.92 8.30 -11.35
CA ALA A 15 -20.27 8.85 -11.39
C ALA A 15 -21.34 7.77 -11.57
N LEU A 16 -21.12 6.83 -12.48
CA LEU A 16 -22.05 5.71 -12.73
C LEU A 16 -22.15 4.77 -11.52
N THR A 17 -21.01 4.48 -10.87
CA THR A 17 -20.99 3.65 -9.65
C THR A 17 -21.75 4.35 -8.52
N ALA A 18 -21.55 5.64 -8.32
CA ALA A 18 -22.29 6.41 -7.33
C ALA A 18 -23.79 6.45 -7.62
N ALA A 19 -24.19 6.64 -8.89
CA ALA A 19 -25.58 6.62 -9.30
C ALA A 19 -26.26 5.25 -9.05
N THR A 20 -25.54 4.15 -9.37
CA THR A 20 -26.04 2.80 -9.07
C THR A 20 -26.19 2.55 -7.58
N LEU A 21 -25.20 2.97 -6.77
CA LEU A 21 -25.28 2.83 -5.32
C LEU A 21 -26.45 3.63 -4.72
N ILE A 22 -26.74 4.84 -5.21
CA ILE A 22 -27.91 5.63 -4.79
C ILE A 22 -29.21 4.86 -5.09
N PHE A 23 -29.28 4.19 -6.24
CA PHE A 23 -30.48 3.44 -6.65
C PHE A 23 -30.69 2.18 -5.80
N PHE A 24 -29.63 1.47 -5.42
CA PHE A 24 -29.72 0.19 -4.69
C PHE A 24 -29.65 0.32 -3.17
N THR A 25 -29.14 1.45 -2.62
CA THR A 25 -29.04 1.64 -1.17
C THR A 25 -30.18 2.52 -0.66
N HIS A 26 -31.16 1.91 -0.03
CA HIS A 26 -32.30 2.63 0.58
C HIS A 26 -31.93 3.37 1.89
N GLY A 27 -30.68 3.53 2.24
CA GLY A 27 -30.23 4.16 3.49
C GLY A 27 -29.78 5.62 3.32
N LEU A 28 -30.43 6.54 4.03
CA LEU A 28 -30.09 7.98 4.08
C LEU A 28 -28.61 8.26 4.38
N ASN A 29 -27.94 7.38 5.12
CA ASN A 29 -26.55 7.54 5.54
C ASN A 29 -25.53 7.47 4.38
N TYR A 30 -25.90 6.94 3.22
CA TYR A 30 -25.01 6.83 2.07
C TYR A 30 -25.23 7.90 1.00
N ILE A 31 -26.30 8.69 1.09
CA ILE A 31 -26.64 9.71 0.10
C ILE A 31 -25.53 10.77 0.02
N GLY A 32 -25.03 11.23 1.15
CA GLY A 32 -23.95 12.24 1.19
C GLY A 32 -22.67 11.77 0.52
N VAL A 33 -22.25 10.51 0.77
CA VAL A 33 -21.05 9.91 0.15
C VAL A 33 -21.25 9.76 -1.36
N ASN A 34 -22.40 9.30 -1.80
CA ASN A 34 -22.70 9.10 -3.21
C ASN A 34 -22.81 10.42 -3.97
N VAL A 35 -23.37 11.47 -3.37
CA VAL A 35 -23.39 12.82 -3.94
C VAL A 35 -21.97 13.39 -4.04
N ALA A 36 -21.13 13.17 -3.03
CA ALA A 36 -19.72 13.56 -3.08
C ALA A 36 -18.94 12.84 -4.20
N LEU A 37 -19.19 11.53 -4.39
CA LEU A 37 -18.60 10.75 -5.48
C LEU A 37 -19.08 11.21 -6.86
N LEU A 38 -20.36 11.55 -7.02
CA LEU A 38 -20.89 12.16 -8.26
C LEU A 38 -20.20 13.50 -8.55
N GLY A 39 -20.06 14.34 -7.51
CA GLY A 39 -19.34 15.62 -7.62
C GLY A 39 -17.88 15.43 -8.01
N LEU A 40 -17.18 14.48 -7.39
CA LEU A 40 -15.79 14.13 -7.72
C LEU A 40 -15.67 13.64 -9.17
N GLY A 41 -16.57 12.75 -9.61
CA GLY A 41 -16.62 12.28 -11.00
C GLY A 41 -16.78 13.43 -12.00
N ALA A 42 -17.68 14.36 -11.72
CA ALA A 42 -17.91 15.54 -12.57
C ALA A 42 -16.68 16.48 -12.61
N VAL A 43 -16.04 16.71 -11.45
CA VAL A 43 -14.79 17.51 -11.37
C VAL A 43 -13.68 16.86 -12.16
N LEU A 44 -13.46 15.55 -12.03
CA LEU A 44 -12.44 14.81 -12.78
C LEU A 44 -12.70 14.90 -14.30
N MET A 45 -13.94 14.74 -14.75
CA MET A 45 -14.30 14.88 -16.16
C MET A 45 -14.01 16.30 -16.67
N ARG A 46 -14.38 17.33 -15.90
CA ARG A 46 -14.15 18.73 -16.27
C ARG A 46 -12.66 19.10 -16.32
N GLN A 47 -11.87 18.58 -15.38
CA GLN A 47 -10.44 18.90 -15.27
C GLN A 47 -9.52 17.96 -16.03
N SER A 48 -10.06 17.05 -16.84
CA SER A 48 -9.27 16.02 -17.53
C SER A 48 -8.13 16.57 -18.40
N ALA A 49 -8.30 17.76 -19.00
CA ALA A 49 -7.25 18.43 -19.80
C ALA A 49 -6.12 18.96 -18.89
N TYR A 50 -6.47 19.66 -17.81
CA TYR A 50 -5.51 20.23 -16.87
C TYR A 50 -4.65 19.15 -16.19
N PHE A 51 -5.29 18.07 -15.72
CA PHE A 51 -4.57 16.93 -15.14
C PHE A 51 -3.63 16.26 -16.14
N SER A 52 -4.03 16.18 -17.41
CA SER A 52 -3.21 15.61 -18.47
C SER A 52 -1.88 16.34 -18.62
N ASP A 53 -1.94 17.67 -18.76
CA ASP A 53 -0.76 18.46 -19.08
C ASP A 53 0.20 18.53 -17.87
N ASN A 54 -0.31 18.72 -16.65
CA ASN A 54 0.48 18.70 -15.44
C ASN A 54 1.08 17.31 -15.11
N PHE A 55 0.34 16.23 -15.35
CA PHE A 55 0.84 14.89 -15.10
C PHE A 55 2.10 14.60 -15.90
N TYR A 56 2.10 14.89 -17.22
CA TYR A 56 3.26 14.60 -18.06
C TYR A 56 4.49 15.45 -17.73
N GLN A 57 4.31 16.68 -17.26
CA GLN A 57 5.41 17.53 -16.82
C GLN A 57 6.14 16.96 -15.59
N HIS A 58 5.38 16.36 -14.64
CA HIS A 58 5.93 15.88 -13.36
C HIS A 58 6.16 14.37 -13.32
N ALA A 59 5.62 13.62 -14.28
CA ALA A 59 5.72 12.16 -14.34
C ALA A 59 6.97 11.64 -15.05
N SER A 60 7.98 12.50 -15.27
CA SER A 60 9.27 12.05 -15.84
C SER A 60 10.23 11.60 -14.72
N PRO A 61 11.03 10.54 -14.94
CA PRO A 61 12.06 10.12 -14.00
C PRO A 61 13.03 11.25 -13.64
N GLN A 62 13.45 12.05 -14.63
CA GLN A 62 14.37 13.16 -14.44
C GLN A 62 13.83 14.25 -13.50
N SER A 63 12.56 14.64 -13.63
CA SER A 63 11.94 15.67 -12.77
C SER A 63 11.63 15.14 -11.37
N PHE A 64 11.29 13.87 -11.26
CA PHE A 64 10.95 13.23 -9.98
C PHE A 64 12.17 12.94 -9.11
N TYR A 65 13.32 12.57 -9.71
CA TYR A 65 14.52 12.15 -9.02
C TYR A 65 15.01 13.12 -7.92
N PRO A 66 15.18 14.45 -8.19
CA PRO A 66 15.59 15.40 -7.16
C PRO A 66 14.51 15.64 -6.10
N THR A 67 13.24 15.58 -6.47
CA THR A 67 12.12 15.75 -5.53
C THR A 67 12.08 14.59 -4.54
N ALA A 68 12.20 13.35 -5.02
CA ALA A 68 12.29 12.18 -4.17
C ALA A 68 13.46 12.28 -3.19
N GLY A 69 14.65 12.73 -3.67
CA GLY A 69 15.81 12.91 -2.82
C GLY A 69 15.61 13.88 -1.66
N ARG A 70 14.90 14.99 -1.89
CA ARG A 70 14.57 15.97 -0.85
C ARG A 70 13.53 15.47 0.17
N MET A 71 12.65 14.56 -0.23
CA MET A 71 11.60 14.01 0.64
C MET A 71 12.13 12.90 1.56
N ILE A 72 13.10 12.10 1.12
CA ILE A 72 13.61 10.93 1.86
C ILE A 72 13.98 11.26 3.32
N PRO A 73 14.81 12.27 3.65
CA PRO A 73 15.21 12.52 5.02
C PRO A 73 14.02 12.85 5.94
N TRP A 74 13.03 13.57 5.46
CA TRP A 74 11.85 13.90 6.25
C TRP A 74 11.05 12.66 6.64
N PHE A 75 10.77 11.78 5.69
CA PHE A 75 10.05 10.53 5.97
C PHE A 75 10.89 9.56 6.81
N ALA A 76 12.20 9.50 6.60
CA ALA A 76 13.09 8.64 7.38
C ALA A 76 13.17 9.10 8.85
N TRP A 77 13.35 10.41 9.10
CA TRP A 77 13.37 10.95 10.45
C TRP A 77 12.02 10.79 11.16
N LEU A 78 10.93 11.06 10.46
CA LEU A 78 9.59 10.88 11.03
C LEU A 78 9.33 9.41 11.36
N ALA A 79 9.72 8.48 10.49
CA ALA A 79 9.64 7.05 10.77
C ALA A 79 10.44 6.67 12.02
N ALA A 80 11.68 7.15 12.15
CA ALA A 80 12.54 6.86 13.29
C ALA A 80 11.95 7.37 14.61
N VAL A 81 11.47 8.62 14.63
CA VAL A 81 10.82 9.19 15.83
C VAL A 81 9.57 8.43 16.20
N LEU A 82 8.72 8.10 15.22
CA LEU A 82 7.48 7.35 15.48
C LEU A 82 7.75 5.92 15.94
N VAL A 83 8.78 5.23 15.41
CA VAL A 83 9.18 3.89 15.87
C VAL A 83 9.63 3.96 17.33
N ILE A 84 10.55 4.90 17.67
CA ILE A 84 11.08 5.01 19.05
C ILE A 84 9.95 5.31 20.03
N TYR A 85 9.12 6.28 19.74
CA TYR A 85 8.01 6.65 20.60
C TYR A 85 6.93 5.55 20.65
N GLY A 86 6.60 4.96 19.51
CA GLY A 86 5.65 3.85 19.43
C GLY A 86 6.11 2.63 20.22
N LEU A 87 7.38 2.24 20.15
CA LEU A 87 7.95 1.17 20.96
C LEU A 87 7.92 1.52 22.45
N TYR A 88 8.25 2.76 22.83
CA TYR A 88 8.17 3.18 24.22
C TYR A 88 6.74 3.07 24.78
N ILE A 89 5.74 3.58 24.09
CA ILE A 89 4.33 3.43 24.50
C ILE A 89 3.93 1.96 24.56
N SER A 90 4.28 1.17 23.54
CA SER A 90 3.87 -0.21 23.37
C SER A 90 4.45 -1.16 24.42
N PHE A 91 5.71 -0.95 24.83
CA PHE A 91 6.43 -1.89 25.68
C PHE A 91 6.68 -1.39 27.10
N ALA A 92 6.72 -0.05 27.32
CA ALA A 92 6.97 0.53 28.64
C ALA A 92 5.69 1.06 29.32
N ILE A 93 4.70 1.56 28.55
CA ILE A 93 3.54 2.25 29.12
C ILE A 93 2.26 1.41 29.02
N ALA A 94 2.03 0.70 27.87
CA ALA A 94 0.81 -0.08 27.68
C ALA A 94 0.66 -1.16 28.75
N PRO A 95 -0.53 -1.29 29.41
CA PRO A 95 -0.74 -2.28 30.45
C PRO A 95 -0.71 -3.71 29.89
N THR A 96 -0.50 -4.70 30.74
CA THR A 96 -0.66 -6.12 30.40
C THR A 96 -2.13 -6.42 30.08
N ASP A 97 -2.38 -7.19 29.03
CA ASP A 97 -3.73 -7.62 28.68
C ASP A 97 -4.22 -8.72 29.66
N PHE A 98 -5.47 -8.62 30.10
CA PHE A 98 -6.02 -9.52 31.10
C PHE A 98 -6.31 -10.94 30.58
N GLN A 99 -6.49 -11.12 29.27
CA GLN A 99 -6.74 -12.41 28.64
C GLN A 99 -5.47 -13.03 28.05
N GLN A 100 -4.63 -12.23 27.42
CA GLN A 100 -3.49 -12.67 26.62
C GLN A 100 -2.14 -12.48 27.34
N GLY A 101 -2.13 -11.86 28.52
CA GLY A 101 -0.90 -11.52 29.21
C GLY A 101 0.02 -10.67 28.34
N GLU A 102 1.32 -10.88 28.41
CA GLU A 102 2.31 -10.13 27.63
C GLU A 102 2.36 -10.56 26.15
N ALA A 103 1.77 -11.71 25.77
CA ALA A 103 1.76 -12.19 24.40
C ALA A 103 1.00 -11.24 23.45
N TYR A 104 0.06 -10.44 23.98
CA TYR A 104 -0.67 -9.45 23.18
C TYR A 104 0.24 -8.39 22.56
N ARG A 105 1.42 -8.09 23.15
CA ARG A 105 2.31 -7.03 22.65
C ARG A 105 2.77 -7.23 21.20
N ILE A 106 2.64 -8.43 20.68
CA ILE A 106 2.88 -8.72 19.28
C ILE A 106 1.96 -7.91 18.33
N ILE A 107 0.80 -7.44 18.84
CA ILE A 107 -0.16 -6.61 18.11
C ILE A 107 0.48 -5.34 17.55
N PHE A 108 1.45 -4.75 18.27
CA PHE A 108 2.12 -3.50 17.88
C PHE A 108 3.02 -3.64 16.65
N VAL A 109 3.37 -4.86 16.29
CA VAL A 109 4.12 -5.16 15.05
C VAL A 109 3.24 -5.86 14.04
N HIS A 110 2.49 -6.88 14.48
CA HIS A 110 1.68 -7.73 13.60
C HIS A 110 0.58 -6.94 12.87
N VAL A 111 -0.23 -6.18 13.60
CA VAL A 111 -1.37 -5.46 12.98
C VAL A 111 -0.90 -4.37 12.03
N PRO A 112 0.06 -3.49 12.39
CA PRO A 112 0.64 -2.55 11.43
C PRO A 112 1.24 -3.24 10.20
N ALA A 113 1.95 -4.38 10.36
CA ALA A 113 2.52 -5.11 9.24
C ALA A 113 1.45 -5.67 8.31
N ALA A 114 0.39 -6.28 8.87
CA ALA A 114 -0.74 -6.80 8.09
C ALA A 114 -1.53 -5.70 7.37
N TRP A 115 -1.66 -4.50 7.96
CA TRP A 115 -2.25 -3.37 7.25
C TRP A 115 -1.36 -2.89 6.11
N MET A 116 -0.06 -2.76 6.36
CA MET A 116 0.89 -2.30 5.35
C MET A 116 1.05 -3.31 4.22
N SER A 117 0.96 -4.62 4.45
CA SER A 117 0.98 -5.62 3.39
C SER A 117 -0.11 -5.36 2.35
N MET A 118 -1.34 -5.11 2.79
CA MET A 118 -2.47 -4.81 1.92
C MET A 118 -2.40 -3.42 1.27
N VAL A 119 -2.07 -2.38 2.06
CA VAL A 119 -2.00 -0.99 1.55
C VAL A 119 -0.91 -0.84 0.49
N ILE A 120 0.28 -1.43 0.73
CA ILE A 120 1.38 -1.39 -0.25
C ILE A 120 0.99 -2.13 -1.53
N TYR A 121 0.26 -3.26 -1.43
CA TYR A 121 -0.20 -3.98 -2.62
C TYR A 121 -1.17 -3.15 -3.46
N LEU A 122 -2.13 -2.48 -2.81
CA LEU A 122 -3.04 -1.57 -3.49
C LEU A 122 -2.31 -0.40 -4.14
N ALA A 123 -1.33 0.20 -3.45
CA ALA A 123 -0.50 1.26 -4.01
C ALA A 123 0.34 0.76 -5.20
N MET A 124 0.91 -0.46 -5.10
CA MET A 124 1.63 -1.11 -6.19
C MET A 124 0.72 -1.36 -7.40
N ALA A 125 -0.47 -1.91 -7.17
CA ALA A 125 -1.45 -2.17 -8.24
C ALA A 125 -1.93 -0.86 -8.88
N PHE A 126 -2.14 0.20 -8.09
CA PHE A 126 -2.49 1.53 -8.59
C PHE A 126 -1.39 2.06 -9.52
N TRP A 127 -0.13 2.10 -9.09
CA TRP A 127 0.97 2.60 -9.91
C TRP A 127 1.22 1.72 -11.12
N ALA A 128 1.10 0.40 -11.00
CA ALA A 128 1.18 -0.53 -12.11
C ALA A 128 0.06 -0.27 -13.14
N GLY A 129 -1.17 -0.06 -12.68
CA GLY A 129 -2.31 0.30 -13.53
C GLY A 129 -2.11 1.63 -14.25
N VAL A 130 -1.63 2.67 -13.55
CA VAL A 130 -1.27 3.97 -14.15
C VAL A 130 -0.17 3.79 -15.19
N GLY A 131 0.87 3.00 -14.87
CA GLY A 131 1.96 2.68 -15.79
C GLY A 131 1.46 2.02 -17.07
N LEU A 132 0.57 1.03 -16.94
CA LEU A 132 -0.04 0.31 -18.06
C LEU A 132 -0.95 1.22 -18.90
N ALA A 133 -1.84 1.97 -18.25
CA ALA A 133 -2.85 2.78 -18.91
C ALA A 133 -2.27 4.02 -19.62
N LEU A 134 -1.29 4.68 -18.99
CA LEU A 134 -0.68 5.92 -19.47
C LEU A 134 0.68 5.70 -20.15
N ASN A 135 1.17 4.47 -20.19
CA ASN A 135 2.52 4.14 -20.65
C ASN A 135 3.61 4.95 -19.90
N SER A 136 3.40 5.19 -18.60
CA SER A 136 4.27 5.98 -17.75
C SER A 136 5.39 5.12 -17.17
N LYS A 137 6.65 5.38 -17.57
CA LYS A 137 7.84 4.68 -17.04
C LYS A 137 7.97 4.87 -15.53
N LEU A 138 7.79 6.11 -15.03
CA LEU A 138 7.93 6.41 -13.62
C LEU A 138 6.92 5.63 -12.78
N SER A 139 5.67 5.54 -13.23
CA SER A 139 4.64 4.78 -12.52
C SER A 139 4.97 3.30 -12.42
N ALA A 140 5.50 2.69 -13.48
CA ALA A 140 5.98 1.31 -13.46
C ALA A 140 7.16 1.13 -12.48
N MET A 141 8.11 2.09 -12.46
CA MET A 141 9.22 2.09 -11.50
C MET A 141 8.74 2.24 -10.04
N MET A 142 7.68 3.04 -9.80
CA MET A 142 7.05 3.15 -8.47
C MET A 142 6.44 1.83 -8.01
N ALA A 143 5.73 1.12 -8.89
CA ALA A 143 5.20 -0.20 -8.59
C ALA A 143 6.32 -1.20 -8.23
N GLN A 144 7.39 -1.21 -9.02
CA GLN A 144 8.56 -2.05 -8.76
C GLN A 144 9.25 -1.70 -7.43
N ALA A 145 9.34 -0.43 -7.07
CA ALA A 145 9.96 0.03 -5.82
C ALA A 145 9.19 -0.41 -4.56
N LEU A 146 7.87 -0.56 -4.67
CA LEU A 146 6.99 -0.93 -3.56
C LEU A 146 7.00 -2.44 -3.25
N ALA A 147 7.16 -3.29 -4.27
CA ALA A 147 6.98 -4.74 -4.15
C ALA A 147 7.85 -5.40 -3.06
N PRO A 148 9.17 -5.13 -2.94
CA PRO A 148 9.98 -5.79 -1.91
C PRO A 148 9.57 -5.41 -0.49
N THR A 149 9.16 -4.15 -0.26
CA THR A 149 8.69 -3.72 1.07
C THR A 149 7.36 -4.37 1.42
N GLY A 150 6.44 -4.48 0.46
CA GLY A 150 5.18 -5.20 0.64
C GLY A 150 5.40 -6.67 0.97
N ALA A 151 6.30 -7.35 0.26
CA ALA A 151 6.66 -8.75 0.55
C ALA A 151 7.22 -8.92 1.97
N ILE A 152 8.09 -8.01 2.43
CA ILE A 152 8.66 -8.04 3.79
C ILE A 152 7.56 -7.86 4.84
N PHE A 153 6.64 -6.91 4.67
CA PHE A 153 5.55 -6.72 5.63
C PHE A 153 4.57 -7.89 5.63
N THR A 154 4.30 -8.50 4.48
CA THR A 154 3.48 -9.71 4.39
C THR A 154 4.14 -10.88 5.12
N LEU A 155 5.45 -11.09 4.90
CA LEU A 155 6.22 -12.11 5.63
C LEU A 155 6.23 -11.83 7.13
N LEU A 156 6.44 -10.58 7.54
CA LEU A 156 6.42 -10.17 8.95
C LEU A 156 5.05 -10.43 9.58
N ALA A 157 3.96 -10.13 8.88
CA ALA A 157 2.61 -10.42 9.34
C ALA A 157 2.38 -11.92 9.51
N LEU A 158 2.81 -12.75 8.54
CA LEU A 158 2.69 -14.21 8.63
C LEU A 158 3.49 -14.80 9.80
N VAL A 159 4.76 -14.39 9.96
CA VAL A 159 5.63 -14.87 11.03
C VAL A 159 5.11 -14.45 12.41
N THR A 160 4.81 -13.17 12.58
CA THR A 160 4.30 -12.65 13.86
C THR A 160 2.92 -13.20 14.20
N GLY A 161 2.05 -13.39 13.20
CA GLY A 161 0.75 -14.02 13.36
C GLY A 161 0.86 -15.48 13.77
N SER A 162 1.78 -16.23 13.17
CA SER A 162 2.09 -17.62 13.56
C SER A 162 2.60 -17.71 15.00
N LEU A 163 3.54 -16.85 15.40
CA LEU A 163 4.06 -16.78 16.77
C LEU A 163 2.95 -16.42 17.77
N TRP A 164 2.07 -15.51 17.42
CA TRP A 164 0.92 -15.14 18.27
C TRP A 164 -0.14 -16.24 18.33
N GLY A 165 -0.35 -16.96 17.25
CA GLY A 165 -1.31 -18.07 17.17
C GLY A 165 -1.01 -19.19 18.16
N LYS A 166 0.27 -19.50 18.44
CA LYS A 166 0.66 -20.59 19.34
C LYS A 166 0.09 -20.45 20.75
N PRO A 167 0.29 -19.33 21.48
CA PRO A 167 -0.30 -19.15 22.80
C PRO A 167 -1.81 -18.95 22.78
N MET A 168 -2.39 -18.41 21.67
CA MET A 168 -3.82 -18.09 21.60
C MET A 168 -4.68 -19.28 21.17
N TRP A 169 -4.19 -20.10 20.22
CA TRP A 169 -4.96 -21.15 19.56
C TRP A 169 -4.32 -22.54 19.70
N GLY A 170 -3.16 -22.65 20.36
CA GLY A 170 -2.43 -23.89 20.55
C GLY A 170 -1.65 -24.36 19.32
N THR A 171 -1.71 -23.64 18.18
CA THR A 171 -1.03 -24.00 16.94
C THR A 171 -0.39 -22.77 16.29
N TYR A 172 0.70 -23.01 15.53
CA TYR A 172 1.35 -21.95 14.75
C TYR A 172 0.63 -21.63 13.45
N TRP A 173 -0.12 -22.58 12.88
CA TRP A 173 -0.75 -22.45 11.58
C TRP A 173 -2.04 -23.24 11.49
N VAL A 174 -3.02 -22.65 10.81
CA VAL A 174 -4.22 -23.30 10.31
C VAL A 174 -4.47 -22.86 8.89
N TRP A 175 -5.00 -23.77 8.06
CA TRP A 175 -5.37 -23.45 6.68
C TRP A 175 -6.77 -22.82 6.65
N ASP A 176 -6.90 -21.65 7.26
CA ASP A 176 -8.11 -20.85 7.16
C ASP A 176 -8.03 -19.81 6.05
N ALA A 177 -9.15 -19.16 5.77
CA ALA A 177 -9.22 -18.18 4.68
C ALA A 177 -8.32 -16.96 4.92
N ARG A 178 -8.11 -16.55 6.19
CA ARG A 178 -7.30 -15.38 6.54
C ARG A 178 -5.81 -15.62 6.30
N LEU A 179 -5.28 -16.69 6.89
CA LEU A 179 -3.85 -17.01 6.79
C LEU A 179 -3.49 -17.42 5.36
N THR A 180 -4.36 -18.21 4.71
CA THR A 180 -4.13 -18.66 3.33
C THR A 180 -4.12 -17.49 2.34
N SER A 181 -5.07 -16.56 2.45
CA SER A 181 -5.10 -15.39 1.55
C SER A 181 -3.93 -14.42 1.80
N GLU A 182 -3.46 -14.28 3.04
CA GLU A 182 -2.23 -13.52 3.35
C GLU A 182 -0.98 -14.20 2.76
N LEU A 183 -0.90 -15.54 2.81
CA LEU A 183 0.17 -16.29 2.16
C LEU A 183 0.13 -16.15 0.63
N ILE A 184 -1.05 -16.17 0.02
CA ILE A 184 -1.23 -15.87 -1.40
C ILE A 184 -0.72 -14.47 -1.73
N LEU A 185 -0.96 -13.47 -0.86
CA LEU A 185 -0.44 -12.13 -1.05
C LEU A 185 1.09 -12.09 -1.11
N LEU A 186 1.77 -12.86 -0.24
CA LEU A 186 3.22 -13.01 -0.32
C LEU A 186 3.66 -13.56 -1.68
N PHE A 187 3.02 -14.62 -2.17
CA PHE A 187 3.34 -15.18 -3.47
C PHE A 187 3.04 -14.24 -4.64
N LEU A 188 2.02 -13.40 -4.53
CA LEU A 188 1.74 -12.37 -5.53
C LEU A 188 2.86 -11.31 -5.59
N TYR A 189 3.40 -10.88 -4.45
CA TYR A 189 4.56 -10.00 -4.41
C TYR A 189 5.82 -10.66 -4.99
N LEU A 190 6.11 -11.91 -4.58
CA LEU A 190 7.25 -12.68 -5.09
C LEU A 190 7.11 -12.94 -6.59
N GLY A 191 5.92 -13.28 -7.06
CA GLY A 191 5.62 -13.48 -8.47
C GLY A 191 5.80 -12.20 -9.29
N PHE A 192 5.37 -11.04 -8.77
CA PHE A 192 5.62 -9.75 -9.41
C PHE A 192 7.13 -9.47 -9.56
N MET A 193 7.90 -9.67 -8.50
CA MET A 193 9.36 -9.48 -8.54
C MET A 193 10.04 -10.47 -9.47
N ALA A 194 9.60 -11.73 -9.48
CA ALA A 194 10.13 -12.76 -10.37
C ALA A 194 9.86 -12.42 -11.85
N LEU A 195 8.66 -11.95 -12.20
CA LEU A 195 8.35 -11.48 -13.55
C LEU A 195 9.24 -10.31 -13.98
N GLN A 196 9.46 -9.35 -13.07
CA GLN A 196 10.35 -8.21 -13.34
C GLN A 196 11.80 -8.66 -13.60
N ALA A 197 12.26 -9.71 -12.90
CA ALA A 197 13.63 -10.21 -13.03
C ALA A 197 13.83 -11.17 -14.23
N SER A 198 12.77 -11.84 -14.69
CA SER A 198 12.85 -12.89 -15.72
C SER A 198 12.68 -12.37 -17.15
N ILE A 199 12.21 -11.15 -17.34
CA ILE A 199 11.92 -10.58 -18.67
C ILE A 199 12.94 -9.48 -18.98
N ASP A 200 13.81 -9.70 -19.96
CA ASP A 200 14.89 -8.77 -20.34
C ASP A 200 14.38 -7.40 -20.82
N ASP A 201 13.25 -7.38 -21.57
CA ASP A 201 12.64 -6.13 -22.04
C ASP A 201 11.87 -5.45 -20.90
N PRO A 202 12.34 -4.28 -20.40
CA PRO A 202 11.70 -3.60 -19.27
C PRO A 202 10.23 -3.23 -19.52
N ARG A 203 9.83 -2.95 -20.76
CA ARG A 203 8.44 -2.61 -21.09
C ARG A 203 7.54 -3.84 -21.05
N LYS A 204 8.05 -4.99 -21.47
CA LYS A 204 7.31 -6.24 -21.38
C LYS A 204 7.20 -6.70 -19.93
N ALA A 205 8.29 -6.58 -19.16
CA ALA A 205 8.31 -6.85 -17.73
C ALA A 205 7.27 -5.99 -16.98
N ASP A 206 7.27 -4.68 -17.23
CA ASP A 206 6.31 -3.74 -16.63
C ASP A 206 4.86 -4.11 -16.94
N ARG A 207 4.56 -4.50 -18.18
CA ARG A 207 3.20 -4.92 -18.58
C ARG A 207 2.78 -6.23 -17.93
N ALA A 208 3.65 -7.24 -17.91
CA ALA A 208 3.36 -8.53 -17.29
C ALA A 208 3.16 -8.36 -15.77
N GLY A 209 4.05 -7.61 -15.10
CA GLY A 209 3.92 -7.28 -13.68
C GLY A 209 2.66 -6.48 -13.38
N ALA A 210 2.30 -5.52 -14.23
CA ALA A 210 1.09 -4.72 -14.03
C ALA A 210 -0.18 -5.58 -14.11
N LEU A 211 -0.26 -6.51 -15.05
CA LEU A 211 -1.40 -7.44 -15.14
C LEU A 211 -1.50 -8.31 -13.88
N LEU A 212 -0.37 -8.87 -13.41
CA LEU A 212 -0.36 -9.67 -12.19
C LEU A 212 -0.78 -8.83 -10.96
N ALA A 213 -0.26 -7.60 -10.83
CA ALA A 213 -0.61 -6.72 -9.72
C ALA A 213 -2.10 -6.36 -9.70
N LEU A 214 -2.68 -6.06 -10.87
CA LEU A 214 -4.10 -5.72 -10.99
C LEU A 214 -5.01 -6.92 -10.69
N VAL A 215 -4.70 -8.09 -11.24
CA VAL A 215 -5.47 -9.32 -10.96
C VAL A 215 -5.32 -9.71 -9.48
N GLY A 216 -4.11 -9.66 -8.95
CA GLY A 216 -3.86 -9.99 -7.55
C GLY A 216 -4.51 -9.03 -6.54
N ALA A 217 -4.86 -7.79 -6.94
CA ALA A 217 -5.57 -6.84 -6.07
C ALA A 217 -6.94 -7.37 -5.60
N VAL A 218 -7.54 -8.31 -6.32
CA VAL A 218 -8.77 -9.01 -5.92
C VAL A 218 -8.58 -9.79 -4.61
N ASN A 219 -7.35 -10.20 -4.29
CA ASN A 219 -7.05 -10.90 -3.04
C ASN A 219 -7.17 -9.99 -1.80
N ILE A 220 -7.02 -8.67 -1.95
CA ILE A 220 -7.08 -7.73 -0.80
C ILE A 220 -8.45 -7.72 -0.09
N PRO A 221 -9.58 -7.54 -0.78
CA PRO A 221 -10.89 -7.67 -0.13
C PRO A 221 -11.12 -9.08 0.44
N ILE A 222 -10.58 -10.14 -0.16
CA ILE A 222 -10.67 -11.50 0.39
C ILE A 222 -9.97 -11.56 1.75
N ILE A 223 -8.73 -11.04 1.86
CA ILE A 223 -8.01 -10.94 3.14
C ILE A 223 -8.84 -10.14 4.15
N TYR A 224 -9.28 -8.95 3.79
CA TYR A 224 -9.97 -8.03 4.70
C TYR A 224 -11.29 -8.60 5.23
N PHE A 225 -12.09 -9.20 4.37
CA PHE A 225 -13.41 -9.74 4.72
C PHE A 225 -13.40 -11.21 5.13
N SER A 226 -12.26 -11.90 5.06
CA SER A 226 -12.14 -13.33 5.38
C SER A 226 -12.75 -13.69 6.75
N VAL A 227 -12.49 -12.88 7.78
CA VAL A 227 -13.02 -13.07 9.14
C VAL A 227 -14.54 -12.84 9.27
N LYS A 228 -15.18 -12.24 8.26
CA LYS A 228 -16.63 -12.03 8.20
C LYS A 228 -17.35 -13.06 7.33
N TRP A 229 -16.67 -13.54 6.27
CA TRP A 229 -17.25 -14.43 5.27
C TRP A 229 -17.06 -15.91 5.61
N TRP A 230 -15.99 -16.24 6.35
CA TRP A 230 -15.65 -17.61 6.71
C TRP A 230 -15.38 -17.75 8.21
N ASN A 231 -15.52 -18.96 8.72
CA ASN A 231 -15.08 -19.30 10.06
C ASN A 231 -13.56 -19.37 10.09
N THR A 232 -12.93 -18.53 10.91
CA THR A 232 -11.49 -18.51 11.12
C THR A 232 -11.19 -18.47 12.62
N LEU A 233 -10.02 -18.93 13.03
CA LEU A 233 -9.55 -18.74 14.41
C LEU A 233 -9.12 -17.29 14.67
N HIS A 234 -8.90 -16.52 13.59
CA HIS A 234 -8.46 -15.13 13.70
C HIS A 234 -9.55 -14.26 14.29
N GLN A 235 -9.17 -13.45 15.28
CA GLN A 235 -10.08 -12.51 15.93
C GLN A 235 -10.65 -11.49 14.91
N GLY A 236 -11.91 -11.12 15.10
CA GLY A 236 -12.51 -10.00 14.36
C GLY A 236 -11.78 -8.68 14.66
N SER A 237 -11.96 -7.68 13.80
CA SER A 237 -11.34 -6.37 13.97
C SER A 237 -11.68 -5.76 15.33
N SER A 238 -10.66 -5.46 16.14
CA SER A 238 -10.79 -4.70 17.39
C SER A 238 -11.03 -3.21 17.15
N ILE A 239 -10.83 -2.75 15.91
CA ILE A 239 -11.06 -1.37 15.48
C ILE A 239 -12.10 -1.40 14.37
N ASN A 240 -13.23 -0.73 14.63
CA ASN A 240 -14.27 -0.53 13.64
C ASN A 240 -14.59 0.97 13.55
N MET A 241 -14.83 1.46 12.35
CA MET A 241 -15.21 2.87 12.17
C MET A 241 -16.48 3.20 12.96
N GLY A 242 -16.44 4.27 13.75
CA GLY A 242 -17.59 4.75 14.51
C GLY A 242 -17.88 4.03 15.83
N VAL A 243 -17.01 3.10 16.23
CA VAL A 243 -17.12 2.40 17.54
C VAL A 243 -15.82 2.56 18.30
N ALA A 244 -15.89 2.77 19.61
CA ALA A 244 -14.70 2.84 20.46
C ALA A 244 -13.87 1.54 20.35
N PRO A 245 -12.52 1.64 20.27
CA PRO A 245 -11.66 0.47 20.23
C PRO A 245 -11.87 -0.44 21.45
N LYS A 246 -11.89 -1.76 21.25
CA LYS A 246 -12.02 -2.76 22.33
C LYS A 246 -10.66 -3.06 22.96
N MET A 247 -9.91 -2.02 23.34
CA MET A 247 -8.60 -2.14 23.99
C MET A 247 -8.32 -0.88 24.81
N ALA A 248 -7.33 -0.92 25.71
CA ALA A 248 -6.90 0.26 26.47
C ALA A 248 -6.42 1.38 25.53
N ALA A 249 -6.63 2.64 25.92
CA ALA A 249 -6.26 3.79 25.09
C ALA A 249 -4.77 3.79 24.72
N THR A 250 -3.88 3.45 25.66
CA THR A 250 -2.43 3.37 25.42
C THR A 250 -2.05 2.20 24.49
N MET A 251 -2.78 1.09 24.51
CA MET A 251 -2.59 0.01 23.52
C MET A 251 -2.97 0.48 22.13
N PHE A 252 -4.10 1.18 21.99
CA PHE A 252 -4.53 1.75 20.72
C PHE A 252 -3.53 2.79 20.21
N GLU A 253 -3.07 3.70 21.08
CA GLU A 253 -2.07 4.72 20.74
C GLU A 253 -0.78 4.07 20.21
N GLY A 254 -0.20 3.11 20.93
CA GLY A 254 1.01 2.40 20.51
C GLY A 254 0.86 1.73 19.16
N MET A 255 -0.28 1.08 18.91
CA MET A 255 -0.55 0.43 17.63
C MET A 255 -0.67 1.43 16.46
N ILE A 256 -1.34 2.57 16.66
CA ILE A 256 -1.45 3.61 15.63
C ILE A 256 -0.10 4.28 15.36
N LEU A 257 0.69 4.58 16.40
CA LEU A 257 2.05 5.10 16.24
C LEU A 257 2.92 4.16 15.41
N MET A 258 2.87 2.86 15.68
CA MET A 258 3.62 1.86 14.89
C MET A 258 3.09 1.75 13.45
N ALA A 259 1.79 1.85 13.23
CA ALA A 259 1.22 1.88 11.88
C ALA A 259 1.69 3.11 11.08
N LEU A 260 1.67 4.29 11.70
CA LEU A 260 2.18 5.52 11.09
C LEU A 260 3.70 5.43 10.84
N ALA A 261 4.46 4.85 11.77
CA ALA A 261 5.89 4.60 11.61
C ALA A 261 6.19 3.72 10.39
N PHE A 262 5.47 2.60 10.22
CA PHE A 262 5.61 1.71 9.08
C PHE A 262 5.21 2.38 7.76
N TRP A 263 4.21 3.26 7.80
CA TRP A 263 3.82 4.04 6.63
C TRP A 263 4.93 5.01 6.20
N MET A 264 5.48 5.79 7.15
CA MET A 264 6.59 6.73 6.87
C MET A 264 7.85 5.98 6.40
N TYR A 265 8.18 4.87 7.02
CA TYR A 265 9.24 3.97 6.58
C TYR A 265 9.03 3.49 5.13
N THR A 266 7.82 3.04 4.81
CA THR A 266 7.47 2.59 3.46
C THR A 266 7.69 3.68 2.42
N ILE A 267 7.25 4.91 2.70
CA ILE A 267 7.46 6.04 1.79
C ILE A 267 8.95 6.32 1.62
N ALA A 268 9.73 6.40 2.70
CA ALA A 268 11.17 6.65 2.63
C ALA A 268 11.90 5.59 1.78
N VAL A 269 11.63 4.31 2.05
CA VAL A 269 12.27 3.19 1.33
C VAL A 269 11.82 3.11 -0.12
N ALA A 270 10.53 3.35 -0.42
CA ALA A 270 10.04 3.40 -1.79
C ALA A 270 10.72 4.53 -2.59
N LEU A 271 10.87 5.72 -1.98
CA LEU A 271 11.58 6.84 -2.62
C LEU A 271 13.07 6.53 -2.86
N ILE A 272 13.74 5.86 -1.93
CA ILE A 272 15.14 5.42 -2.13
C ILE A 272 15.21 4.44 -3.29
N ARG A 273 14.38 3.39 -3.29
CA ARG A 273 14.38 2.35 -4.33
C ARG A 273 14.00 2.89 -5.70
N VAL A 274 13.00 3.75 -5.80
CA VAL A 274 12.62 4.32 -7.10
C VAL A 274 13.76 5.17 -7.68
N ARG A 275 14.52 5.89 -6.86
CA ARG A 275 15.71 6.61 -7.31
C ARG A 275 16.78 5.64 -7.83
N CYS A 276 17.04 4.53 -7.15
CA CYS A 276 17.97 3.50 -7.64
C CYS A 276 17.50 2.92 -8.99
N ILE A 277 16.21 2.57 -9.10
CA ILE A 277 15.62 2.03 -10.33
C ILE A 277 15.70 3.05 -11.48
N ILE A 278 15.47 4.34 -11.20
CA ILE A 278 15.61 5.42 -12.19
C ILE A 278 17.05 5.47 -12.72
N LEU A 279 18.05 5.49 -11.83
CA LEU A 279 19.45 5.54 -12.25
C LEU A 279 19.86 4.31 -13.07
N GLU A 280 19.39 3.14 -12.68
CA GLU A 280 19.66 1.90 -13.41
C GLU A 280 19.03 1.89 -14.81
N ARG A 281 17.72 2.21 -14.89
CA ARG A 281 16.95 2.17 -16.14
C ARG A 281 17.33 3.31 -17.11
N GLU A 282 17.76 4.46 -16.59
CA GLU A 282 18.14 5.64 -17.37
C GLU A 282 19.67 5.88 -17.41
N ARG A 283 20.48 4.88 -17.06
CA ARG A 283 21.96 4.98 -16.99
C ARG A 283 22.63 5.57 -18.24
N ASN A 284 21.99 5.40 -19.40
CA ASN A 284 22.50 5.91 -20.68
C ASN A 284 21.98 7.33 -21.02
N ALA A 285 21.06 7.89 -20.25
CA ALA A 285 20.52 9.23 -20.47
C ALA A 285 21.55 10.30 -20.11
N GLY A 286 21.58 11.40 -20.88
CA GLY A 286 22.55 12.49 -20.70
C GLY A 286 22.51 13.08 -19.29
N TRP A 287 21.32 13.33 -18.75
CA TRP A 287 21.14 13.91 -17.42
C TRP A 287 21.69 13.03 -16.28
N VAL A 288 21.68 11.68 -16.42
CA VAL A 288 22.28 10.76 -15.44
C VAL A 288 23.80 10.82 -15.51
N LYS A 289 24.37 10.90 -16.73
CA LYS A 289 25.82 11.06 -16.91
C LYS A 289 26.32 12.39 -16.33
N GLU A 290 25.56 13.47 -16.47
CA GLU A 290 25.91 14.77 -15.87
C GLU A 290 25.88 14.75 -14.33
N LEU A 291 24.94 13.97 -13.71
CA LEU A 291 24.93 13.80 -12.26
C LEU A 291 26.20 13.13 -11.76
N SER A 292 26.66 12.06 -12.41
CA SER A 292 27.87 11.33 -12.01
C SER A 292 29.14 12.19 -12.10
N VAL A 293 29.23 13.10 -13.06
CA VAL A 293 30.35 14.03 -13.18
C VAL A 293 30.34 15.08 -12.05
N LYS A 294 29.16 15.56 -11.62
CA LYS A 294 29.04 16.55 -10.55
C LYS A 294 29.32 15.98 -9.15
N GLU A 295 29.12 14.67 -8.93
CA GLU A 295 29.42 14.03 -7.64
C GLU A 295 30.92 13.67 -7.49
N ILE A 296 31.69 13.66 -8.58
CA ILE A 296 33.13 13.35 -8.59
C ILE A 296 33.98 14.62 -8.53
N ALA A 297 33.43 15.79 -8.90
CA ALA A 297 34.11 17.10 -8.88
C ALA A 297 33.84 17.83 -7.56
#